data_1446e048c37cbf3e7c3bbd717fb451b0
#
_entry.id   1446e048c37cbf3e7c3bbd717fb451b0
#
_cell.length_a   1.000
_cell.length_b   1.000
_cell.length_c   1.000
_cell.angle_alpha   90.00
_cell.angle_beta   90.00
_cell.angle_gamma   90.00
#
_symmetry.space_group_name_H-M   'P 1'
#
loop_
_entity.id
_entity.type
_entity.pdbx_description
1 polymer ?
#
loop_
_entity_poly.entity_id
_entity_poly.type
_entity_poly.pdbx_seq_one_letter_code
_entity_poly.pdbx_strand_id
1 'polypeptide(L)'
;MFKENLIRLLDKIDEIEREENQKNHIRDFLRDTFYKESNEINTKDTKDLVIHLGKTNKDKVGVIIEAKRPGNKTEMISPAKPNSKALQELLLYYLRERIEENNIDIKYLIATNVYEWYIFEAATFEKLFYRNKAFVKQYEQWRDGQKV
;
A
#
# COMPACT_ATOMS: atom_id res chain seq x y z
N MET A 1 -5.48 -1.06 24.49
CA MET A 1 -5.81 -0.35 23.25
C MET A 1 -5.45 -1.15 21.98
N PHE A 2 -4.21 -1.57 21.79
CA PHE A 2 -3.83 -2.38 20.62
C PHE A 2 -4.63 -3.68 20.52
N LYS A 3 -4.70 -4.42 21.61
CA LYS A 3 -5.39 -5.70 21.66
C LYS A 3 -6.88 -5.57 21.31
N GLU A 4 -7.55 -4.60 21.90
CA GLU A 4 -8.98 -4.36 21.67
C GLU A 4 -9.23 -3.93 20.24
N ASN A 5 -8.38 -3.07 19.70
CA ASN A 5 -8.50 -2.60 18.32
C ASN A 5 -8.22 -3.73 17.32
N LEU A 6 -7.25 -4.60 17.62
CA LEU A 6 -6.96 -5.76 16.79
C LEU A 6 -8.14 -6.74 16.78
N ILE A 7 -8.72 -7.03 17.95
CA ILE A 7 -9.90 -7.91 18.05
C ILE A 7 -11.04 -7.29 17.24
N ARG A 8 -11.27 -5.99 17.36
CA ARG A 8 -12.32 -5.31 16.59
C ARG A 8 -12.09 -5.41 15.10
N LEU A 9 -10.84 -5.26 14.64
CA LEU A 9 -10.48 -5.44 13.24
C LEU A 9 -10.83 -6.87 12.78
N LEU A 10 -10.36 -7.87 13.51
CA LEU A 10 -10.58 -9.28 13.13
C LEU A 10 -12.06 -9.64 13.13
N ASP A 11 -12.85 -9.09 14.04
CA ASP A 11 -14.29 -9.33 14.10
C ASP A 11 -15.05 -8.72 12.92
N LYS A 12 -14.52 -7.64 12.34
CA LYS A 12 -15.15 -6.97 11.20
C LYS A 12 -14.80 -7.60 9.86
N ILE A 13 -13.78 -8.44 9.81
CA ILE A 13 -13.33 -9.01 8.56
C ILE A 13 -14.29 -10.11 8.08
N ASP A 14 -14.74 -9.97 6.85
CA ASP A 14 -15.52 -10.97 6.12
C ASP A 14 -14.76 -11.31 4.85
N GLU A 15 -14.41 -12.57 4.67
CA GLU A 15 -13.59 -13.03 3.55
C GLU A 15 -14.21 -12.79 2.18
N ILE A 16 -15.54 -12.65 2.12
CA ILE A 16 -16.26 -12.37 0.87
C ILE A 16 -16.56 -10.89 0.69
N GLU A 17 -16.27 -10.06 1.68
CA GLU A 17 -16.52 -8.63 1.62
C GLU A 17 -15.60 -7.96 0.59
N ARG A 18 -16.08 -6.85 0.00
CA ARG A 18 -15.30 -6.10 -0.99
C ARG A 18 -13.99 -5.59 -0.41
N GLU A 19 -12.96 -5.55 -1.25
CA GLU A 19 -11.63 -5.03 -0.90
C GLU A 19 -11.70 -3.60 -0.32
N GLU A 20 -12.58 -2.76 -0.83
CA GLU A 20 -12.76 -1.39 -0.33
C GLU A 20 -13.18 -1.37 1.15
N ASN A 21 -14.07 -2.25 1.56
CA ASN A 21 -14.48 -2.34 2.96
C ASN A 21 -13.34 -2.86 3.83
N GLN A 22 -12.54 -3.78 3.33
CA GLN A 22 -11.33 -4.25 4.02
C GLN A 22 -10.34 -3.11 4.25
N LYS A 23 -10.13 -2.26 3.24
CA LYS A 23 -9.27 -1.07 3.38
C LYS A 23 -9.76 -0.16 4.50
N ASN A 24 -11.06 0.06 4.59
CA ASN A 24 -11.65 0.90 5.63
C ASN A 24 -11.41 0.32 7.03
N HIS A 25 -11.55 -0.99 7.19
CA HIS A 25 -11.30 -1.66 8.46
C HIS A 25 -9.82 -1.55 8.86
N ILE A 26 -8.92 -1.73 7.91
CA ILE A 26 -7.47 -1.58 8.15
C ILE A 26 -7.14 -0.13 8.51
N ARG A 27 -7.70 0.83 7.77
CA ARG A 27 -7.51 2.25 8.07
C ARG A 27 -7.92 2.58 9.51
N ASP A 28 -9.11 2.14 9.90
CA ASP A 28 -9.63 2.42 11.24
C ASP A 28 -8.75 1.80 12.32
N PHE A 29 -8.29 0.56 12.10
CA PHE A 29 -7.37 -0.09 13.03
C PHE A 29 -6.06 0.68 13.20
N LEU A 30 -5.42 1.06 12.09
CA LEU A 30 -4.15 1.78 12.12
C LEU A 30 -4.32 3.17 12.75
N ARG A 31 -5.37 3.89 12.33
CA ARG A 31 -5.65 5.21 12.89
C ARG A 31 -5.86 5.15 14.39
N ASP A 32 -6.75 4.30 14.84
CA ASP A 32 -7.18 4.25 16.25
C ASP A 32 -6.09 3.69 17.15
N THR A 33 -5.18 2.84 16.61
CA THR A 33 -4.13 2.23 17.39
C THR A 33 -2.86 3.08 17.44
N PHE A 34 -2.42 3.65 16.31
CA PHE A 34 -1.09 4.25 16.20
C PHE A 34 -1.07 5.70 15.75
N TYR A 35 -1.98 6.15 14.87
CA TYR A 35 -1.78 7.37 14.09
C TYR A 35 -2.80 8.47 14.31
N LYS A 36 -3.81 8.27 15.14
CA LYS A 36 -4.93 9.20 15.30
C LYS A 36 -4.49 10.64 15.53
N GLU A 37 -3.47 10.87 16.36
CA GLU A 37 -3.02 12.19 16.74
C GLU A 37 -1.78 12.67 15.97
N SER A 38 -1.16 11.80 15.17
CA SER A 38 0.12 12.11 14.54
C SER A 38 0.08 12.19 13.02
N ASN A 39 -0.68 11.31 12.37
CA ASN A 39 -0.63 11.16 10.92
C ASN A 39 -2.00 10.94 10.33
N GLU A 40 -2.25 11.54 9.18
CA GLU A 40 -3.45 11.27 8.39
C GLU A 40 -3.32 9.93 7.66
N ILE A 41 -4.38 9.14 7.67
CA ILE A 41 -4.49 7.91 6.91
C ILE A 41 -5.73 8.00 6.04
N ASN A 42 -5.58 7.86 4.72
CA ASN A 42 -6.72 7.89 3.81
C ASN A 42 -6.45 7.03 2.58
N THR A 43 -7.45 6.96 1.70
CA THR A 43 -7.31 6.33 0.39
C THR A 43 -6.94 7.42 -0.62
N LYS A 44 -5.81 7.23 -1.30
CA LYS A 44 -5.37 8.15 -2.35
C LYS A 44 -5.75 7.59 -3.71
N ASP A 45 -6.34 8.45 -4.56
CA ASP A 45 -6.77 8.10 -5.93
C ASP A 45 -7.67 6.86 -5.95
N THR A 46 -8.43 6.63 -4.91
CA THR A 46 -9.40 5.54 -4.71
C THR A 46 -8.83 4.13 -4.74
N LYS A 47 -7.53 3.95 -4.89
CA LYS A 47 -6.93 2.62 -5.10
C LYS A 47 -6.04 2.14 -3.96
N ASP A 48 -5.22 3.00 -3.42
CA ASP A 48 -4.26 2.63 -2.38
C ASP A 48 -4.56 3.31 -1.06
N LEU A 49 -4.29 2.62 0.03
CA LEU A 49 -4.36 3.18 1.36
C LEU A 49 -2.99 3.77 1.69
N VAL A 50 -2.96 5.01 2.17
CA VAL A 50 -1.68 5.70 2.43
C VAL A 50 -1.67 6.30 3.82
N ILE A 51 -0.46 6.35 4.42
CA ILE A 51 -0.19 7.08 5.65
C ILE A 51 0.67 8.29 5.27
N HIS A 52 0.16 9.47 5.57
CA HIS A 52 0.88 10.72 5.30
C HIS A 52 1.95 10.97 6.37
N LEU A 53 2.98 11.73 6.02
CA LEU A 53 4.04 12.10 6.95
C LEU A 53 3.59 13.10 8.01
N GLY A 54 2.46 13.76 7.80
CA GLY A 54 1.89 14.73 8.73
C GLY A 54 0.41 14.47 8.98
N LYS A 55 -0.25 15.46 9.60
CA LYS A 55 -1.64 15.34 10.06
C LYS A 55 -2.69 15.59 8.99
N THR A 56 -2.30 15.98 7.78
CA THR A 56 -3.24 16.34 6.73
C THR A 56 -3.01 15.54 5.45
N ASN A 57 -4.05 15.45 4.61
CA ASN A 57 -3.97 14.79 3.32
C ASN A 57 -3.13 15.58 2.29
N LYS A 58 -2.68 16.77 2.65
CA LYS A 58 -1.76 17.58 1.81
C LYS A 58 -0.31 17.27 2.09
N ASP A 59 -0.01 16.62 3.22
CA ASP A 59 1.35 16.20 3.53
C ASP A 59 1.75 15.04 2.64
N LYS A 60 3.06 14.88 2.40
CA LYS A 60 3.58 13.81 1.56
C LYS A 60 3.23 12.45 2.11
N VAL A 61 3.06 11.48 1.22
CA VAL A 61 2.85 10.08 1.59
C VAL A 61 4.14 9.47 2.10
N GLY A 62 4.08 8.82 3.25
CA GLY A 62 5.21 8.12 3.85
C GLY A 62 5.12 6.61 3.77
N VAL A 63 3.91 6.05 3.72
CA VAL A 63 3.67 4.62 3.62
C VAL A 63 2.55 4.36 2.63
N ILE A 64 2.74 3.36 1.77
CA ILE A 64 1.72 2.90 0.82
C ILE A 64 1.31 1.48 1.21
N ILE A 65 0.01 1.23 1.29
CA ILE A 65 -0.54 -0.05 1.71
C ILE A 65 -1.46 -0.59 0.61
N GLU A 66 -1.13 -1.76 0.09
CA GLU A 66 -2.01 -2.51 -0.79
C GLU A 66 -2.74 -3.57 0.01
N ALA A 67 -4.07 -3.48 0.06
CA ALA A 67 -4.91 -4.39 0.81
C ALA A 67 -5.62 -5.34 -0.15
N LYS A 68 -5.56 -6.63 0.15
CA LYS A 68 -6.34 -7.66 -0.53
C LYS A 68 -7.29 -8.30 0.47
N ARG A 69 -8.47 -8.71 0.01
CA ARG A 69 -9.38 -9.46 0.88
C ARG A 69 -8.77 -10.84 1.22
N PRO A 70 -9.03 -11.38 2.41
CA PRO A 70 -8.41 -12.64 2.83
C PRO A 70 -8.66 -13.82 1.89
N GLY A 71 -9.81 -13.85 1.21
CA GLY A 71 -10.13 -14.91 0.26
C GLY A 71 -9.41 -14.81 -1.08
N ASN A 72 -8.76 -13.68 -1.38
CA ASN A 72 -8.09 -13.46 -2.66
C ASN A 72 -6.62 -13.88 -2.57
N LYS A 73 -6.38 -15.18 -2.52
CA LYS A 73 -5.03 -15.74 -2.40
C LYS A 73 -4.23 -15.67 -3.69
N THR A 74 -4.91 -15.59 -4.82
CA THR A 74 -4.27 -15.54 -6.14
C THR A 74 -3.48 -14.26 -6.34
N GLU A 75 -4.02 -13.13 -5.89
CA GLU A 75 -3.41 -11.82 -6.07
C GLU A 75 -2.50 -11.41 -4.91
N MET A 76 -2.60 -12.10 -3.77
CA MET A 76 -1.80 -11.77 -2.59
C MET A 76 -0.41 -12.36 -2.68
N ILE A 77 0.56 -11.68 -2.04
CA ILE A 77 1.93 -12.15 -1.88
C ILE A 77 1.96 -13.40 -1.00
N SER A 78 2.81 -14.36 -1.36
CA SER A 78 3.13 -15.50 -0.50
C SER A 78 4.62 -15.80 -0.59
N PRO A 79 5.20 -16.52 0.39
CA PRO A 79 6.61 -16.90 0.31
C PRO A 79 6.95 -17.71 -0.94
N ALA A 80 6.01 -18.55 -1.41
CA ALA A 80 6.20 -19.35 -2.62
C ALA A 80 6.02 -18.53 -3.91
N LYS A 81 5.26 -17.42 -3.85
CA LYS A 81 4.94 -16.58 -5.01
C LYS A 81 4.98 -15.12 -4.61
N PRO A 82 6.19 -14.54 -4.43
CA PRO A 82 6.30 -13.13 -4.06
C PRO A 82 5.90 -12.19 -5.20
N ASN A 83 6.13 -12.55 -6.46
CA ASN A 83 5.74 -11.73 -7.60
C ASN A 83 4.25 -11.96 -7.90
N SER A 84 3.42 -11.21 -7.21
CA SER A 84 1.97 -11.27 -7.31
C SER A 84 1.41 -9.91 -7.73
N LYS A 85 0.11 -9.87 -8.02
CA LYS A 85 -0.56 -8.61 -8.37
C LYS A 85 -0.43 -7.57 -7.25
N ALA A 86 -0.50 -7.98 -5.98
CA ALA A 86 -0.32 -7.06 -4.86
C ALA A 86 1.04 -6.36 -4.90
N LEU A 87 2.11 -7.11 -5.16
CA LEU A 87 3.45 -6.52 -5.30
C LEU A 87 3.51 -5.58 -6.51
N GLN A 88 2.94 -5.99 -7.63
CA GLN A 88 2.93 -5.19 -8.85
C GLN A 88 2.18 -3.88 -8.66
N GLU A 89 1.08 -3.89 -7.94
CA GLU A 89 0.31 -2.67 -7.62
C GLU A 89 1.09 -1.76 -6.67
N LEU A 90 1.76 -2.32 -5.65
CA LEU A 90 2.64 -1.53 -4.77
C LEU A 90 3.74 -0.84 -5.56
N LEU A 91 4.35 -1.56 -6.49
CA LEU A 91 5.40 -1.02 -7.33
C LEU A 91 4.89 0.13 -8.21
N LEU A 92 3.70 -0.05 -8.79
CA LEU A 92 3.05 0.97 -9.61
C LEU A 92 2.82 2.25 -8.80
N TYR A 93 2.28 2.12 -7.59
CA TYR A 93 2.00 3.28 -6.71
C TYR A 93 3.30 3.94 -6.26
N TYR A 94 4.33 3.16 -5.97
CA TYR A 94 5.64 3.70 -5.61
C TYR A 94 6.24 4.53 -6.74
N LEU A 95 6.23 4.01 -7.96
CA LEU A 95 6.77 4.73 -9.11
C LEU A 95 5.98 6.00 -9.40
N ARG A 96 4.66 5.95 -9.25
CA ARG A 96 3.82 7.14 -9.41
C ARG A 96 4.21 8.23 -8.41
N GLU A 97 4.38 7.88 -7.14
CA GLU A 97 4.80 8.84 -6.11
C GLU A 97 6.20 9.40 -6.38
N ARG A 98 7.14 8.54 -6.78
CA ARG A 98 8.52 8.98 -7.07
C ARG A 98 8.62 9.82 -8.32
N ILE A 99 7.93 9.47 -9.38
CA ILE A 99 8.09 10.09 -10.70
C ILE A 99 7.15 11.28 -10.88
N GLU A 100 5.88 11.12 -10.57
CA GLU A 100 4.88 12.15 -10.81
C GLU A 100 4.75 13.14 -9.67
N GLU A 101 4.84 12.69 -8.45
CA GLU A 101 4.72 13.53 -7.26
C GLU A 101 6.07 14.01 -6.73
N ASN A 102 7.18 13.54 -7.32
CA ASN A 102 8.54 13.82 -6.85
C ASN A 102 8.74 13.53 -5.35
N ASN A 103 8.05 12.52 -4.85
CA ASN A 103 8.08 12.18 -3.44
C ASN A 103 9.23 11.22 -3.14
N ILE A 104 10.29 11.73 -2.52
CA ILE A 104 11.46 10.93 -2.13
C ILE A 104 11.37 10.47 -0.67
N ASP A 105 10.29 10.78 0.02
CA ASP A 105 10.16 10.58 1.47
C ASP A 105 9.36 9.33 1.86
N ILE A 106 8.99 8.50 0.90
CA ILE A 106 8.32 7.23 1.17
C ILE A 106 9.28 6.33 1.97
N LYS A 107 8.80 5.78 3.07
CA LYS A 107 9.60 4.94 3.97
C LYS A 107 9.32 3.46 3.82
N TYR A 108 8.05 3.07 3.71
CA TYR A 108 7.62 1.67 3.68
C TYR A 108 6.52 1.45 2.68
N LEU A 109 6.50 0.23 2.13
CA LEU A 109 5.40 -0.28 1.30
C LEU A 109 4.93 -1.59 1.93
N ILE A 110 3.62 -1.73 2.05
CA ILE A 110 3.01 -2.85 2.77
C ILE A 110 1.96 -3.51 1.90
N ALA A 111 2.02 -4.84 1.81
CA ALA A 111 0.91 -5.64 1.28
C ALA A 111 0.29 -6.42 2.43
N THR A 112 -1.02 -6.42 2.54
CA THR A 112 -1.72 -7.10 3.62
C THR A 112 -3.06 -7.65 3.16
N ASN A 113 -3.44 -8.80 3.75
CA ASN A 113 -4.80 -9.33 3.68
C ASN A 113 -5.44 -9.39 5.07
N VAL A 114 -4.93 -8.60 6.01
CA VAL A 114 -5.27 -8.53 7.43
C VAL A 114 -4.56 -9.60 8.26
N TYR A 115 -4.53 -10.84 7.80
CA TYR A 115 -3.89 -11.95 8.52
C TYR A 115 -2.40 -12.02 8.28
N GLU A 116 -1.95 -11.56 7.11
CA GLU A 116 -0.54 -11.53 6.71
C GLU A 116 -0.15 -10.12 6.33
N TRP A 117 1.05 -9.71 6.75
CA TRP A 117 1.58 -8.39 6.49
C TRP A 117 2.99 -8.53 5.92
N TYR A 118 3.20 -8.04 4.72
CA TYR A 118 4.50 -8.01 4.06
C TYR A 118 4.97 -6.57 3.98
N ILE A 119 6.04 -6.25 4.69
CA ILE A 119 6.57 -4.88 4.82
C ILE A 119 7.89 -4.79 4.08
N PHE A 120 7.96 -3.85 3.14
CA PHE A 120 9.15 -3.59 2.35
C PHE A 120 9.68 -2.20 2.66
N GLU A 121 10.99 -2.06 2.79
CA GLU A 121 11.61 -0.75 2.88
C GLU A 121 11.59 -0.09 1.49
N ALA A 122 11.25 1.20 1.44
CA ALA A 122 11.21 1.93 0.19
C ALA A 122 12.58 1.99 -0.50
N ALA A 123 13.66 1.97 0.29
CA ALA A 123 15.01 1.92 -0.24
C ALA A 123 15.27 0.69 -1.13
N THR A 124 14.64 -0.45 -0.80
CA THR A 124 14.71 -1.66 -1.61
C THR A 124 14.04 -1.46 -2.97
N PHE A 125 12.85 -0.85 -2.98
CA PHE A 125 12.13 -0.53 -4.22
C PHE A 125 12.92 0.48 -5.06
N GLU A 126 13.52 1.49 -4.44
CA GLU A 126 14.37 2.44 -5.14
C GLU A 126 15.53 1.75 -5.83
N LYS A 127 16.23 0.88 -5.12
CA LYS A 127 17.39 0.15 -5.63
C LYS A 127 17.02 -0.80 -6.77
N LEU A 128 15.97 -1.59 -6.59
CA LEU A 128 15.61 -2.66 -7.54
C LEU A 128 14.83 -2.14 -8.75
N PHE A 129 14.02 -1.10 -8.58
CA PHE A 129 13.07 -0.68 -9.61
C PHE A 129 13.29 0.75 -10.10
N TYR A 130 13.33 1.73 -9.19
CA TYR A 130 13.45 3.13 -9.60
C TYR A 130 14.79 3.43 -10.28
N ARG A 131 15.88 2.85 -9.79
CA ARG A 131 17.21 3.02 -10.40
C ARG A 131 17.41 2.20 -11.66
N ASN A 132 16.49 1.29 -11.97
CA ASN A 132 16.50 0.53 -13.20
C ASN A 132 15.87 1.36 -14.32
N LYS A 133 16.69 1.98 -15.16
CA LYS A 133 16.23 2.90 -16.19
C LYS A 133 15.30 2.23 -17.22
N ALA A 134 15.56 0.97 -17.56
CA ALA A 134 14.68 0.22 -18.46
C ALA A 134 13.30 0.01 -17.88
N PHE A 135 13.25 -0.30 -16.58
CA PHE A 135 12.00 -0.50 -15.88
C PHE A 135 11.18 0.80 -15.79
N VAL A 136 11.83 1.90 -15.43
CA VAL A 136 11.19 3.24 -15.37
C VAL A 136 10.66 3.64 -16.75
N LYS A 137 11.40 3.35 -17.80
CA LYS A 137 10.96 3.62 -19.17
C LYS A 137 9.69 2.83 -19.52
N GLN A 138 9.61 1.57 -19.13
CA GLN A 138 8.40 0.77 -19.33
C GLN A 138 7.20 1.37 -18.57
N TYR A 139 7.41 1.81 -17.34
CA TYR A 139 6.36 2.48 -16.57
C TYR A 139 5.87 3.74 -17.28
N GLU A 140 6.80 4.59 -17.74
CA GLU A 140 6.46 5.83 -18.43
C GLU A 140 5.71 5.57 -19.74
N GLN A 141 6.11 4.55 -20.50
CA GLN A 141 5.42 4.13 -21.71
C GLN A 141 4.00 3.67 -21.42
N TRP A 142 3.83 2.87 -20.39
CA TRP A 142 2.51 2.42 -19.96
C TRP A 142 1.64 3.60 -19.52
N ARG A 143 2.20 4.53 -18.73
CA ARG A 143 1.49 5.72 -18.27
C ARG A 143 1.00 6.57 -19.44
N ASP A 144 1.83 6.71 -20.47
CA ASP A 144 1.53 7.52 -21.64
C ASP A 144 0.67 6.79 -22.68
N GLY A 145 0.21 5.57 -22.35
CA GLY A 145 -0.67 4.80 -23.22
C GLY A 145 0.04 4.03 -24.34
N GLN A 146 1.35 3.92 -24.27
CA GLN A 146 2.13 3.17 -25.26
C GLN A 146 2.16 1.68 -24.90
N LYS A 147 2.23 0.82 -25.92
CA LYS A 147 2.41 -0.60 -25.71
C LYS A 147 3.83 -0.89 -25.22
N VAL A 148 3.91 -1.70 -24.21
CA VAL A 148 5.17 -2.13 -23.62
C VAL A 148 5.56 -3.50 -24.15
#